data_dedad858cbe58514e75c440dfbec6b3b
#
_entry.id   dedad858cbe58514e75c440dfbec6b3b
#
_cell.length_a   1.000
_cell.length_b   1.000
_cell.length_c   1.000
_cell.angle_alpha   90.00
_cell.angle_beta   90.00
_cell.angle_gamma   90.00
#
_symmetry.space_group_name_H-M   'P 1'
#
loop_
_entity.id
_entity.type
_entity.pdbx_description
1 polymer ?
#
loop_
_entity_poly.entity_id
_entity_poly.type
_entity_poly.pdbx_seq_one_letter_code
_entity_poly.pdbx_strand_id
1 'polypeptide(L)'
;MSRSSQDALAHYPLASESAEGIPRTAVEEAVARSMVATACRILAHQGLAADILGHVSTRADNDSIWVRCRGPQERGLLFTRPDDIRRVPLVGRTDLPDGYAVPNELPIHSEIMRARPDVQAVVHVHPPAVVAADIAGLTLRPIVGAFNIPAMRLASDGIPVYPRSVLIRRTELGRAVADALGMKHVCVLRGHGIVTTGETVQQAVVRALNLEALARLTLDASAHGDPEVLSAEDAAELPDLGSTFNDQFVWHSLLAKLDHDGL
;
A
#
# COMPACT_ATOMS: atom_id res chain seq x y z
N MET A 1 19.57 -0.56 -35.33
CA MET A 1 18.12 -0.38 -35.55
C MET A 1 17.40 -1.37 -34.66
N SER A 2 17.07 -0.96 -33.47
CA SER A 2 16.45 -1.77 -32.43
C SER A 2 14.97 -1.34 -32.32
N ARG A 3 14.07 -2.20 -32.75
CA ARG A 3 12.67 -2.26 -32.29
C ARG A 3 12.74 -3.02 -30.96
N SER A 4 12.33 -2.66 -29.86
CA SER A 4 11.45 -1.76 -29.31
C SER A 4 10.98 -2.19 -27.94
N SER A 5 11.16 -1.33 -27.03
CA SER A 5 10.63 -1.40 -25.66
C SER A 5 9.23 -0.77 -25.53
N GLN A 6 8.57 -0.44 -26.62
CA GLN A 6 7.30 0.31 -26.59
C GLN A 6 6.03 -0.55 -26.55
N ASP A 7 6.12 -1.87 -26.83
CA ASP A 7 4.92 -2.72 -26.91
C ASP A 7 4.56 -3.44 -25.60
N ALA A 8 5.40 -3.35 -24.55
CA ALA A 8 5.13 -4.03 -23.27
C ALA A 8 4.28 -3.23 -22.28
N LEU A 9 3.99 -1.96 -22.58
CA LEU A 9 3.27 -1.05 -21.68
C LEU A 9 1.80 -0.79 -22.07
N ALA A 10 1.35 -1.38 -23.16
CA ALA A 10 -0.04 -1.23 -23.60
C ALA A 10 -0.94 -2.27 -22.92
N HIS A 11 -1.87 -1.78 -22.13
CA HIS A 11 -3.05 -2.47 -21.61
C HIS A 11 -2.84 -3.41 -20.43
N TYR A 12 -2.73 -2.83 -19.23
CA TYR A 12 -3.35 -3.44 -18.07
C TYR A 12 -4.84 -3.03 -18.07
N PRO A 13 -5.79 -3.94 -18.31
CA PRO A 13 -7.19 -3.61 -18.18
C PRO A 13 -7.48 -3.28 -16.71
N LEU A 14 -8.07 -2.13 -16.50
CA LEU A 14 -8.75 -1.82 -15.25
C LEU A 14 -9.81 -2.91 -15.05
N ALA A 15 -9.74 -3.62 -13.93
CA ALA A 15 -10.77 -4.58 -13.55
C ALA A 15 -12.05 -3.81 -13.22
N SER A 16 -12.89 -3.59 -14.24
CA SER A 16 -14.29 -3.29 -14.09
C SER A 16 -15.05 -4.56 -14.43
N GLU A 17 -15.85 -4.99 -13.47
CA GLU A 17 -16.84 -6.04 -13.46
C GLU A 17 -16.47 -7.25 -12.58
N SER A 18 -17.21 -7.35 -11.48
CA SER A 18 -17.34 -8.50 -10.61
C SER A 18 -17.91 -9.69 -11.40
N ALA A 19 -17.04 -10.55 -11.90
CA ALA A 19 -17.41 -11.85 -12.41
C ALA A 19 -17.32 -12.87 -11.27
N GLU A 20 -18.43 -13.40 -10.83
CA GLU A 20 -18.54 -14.50 -9.93
C GLU A 20 -17.70 -15.71 -10.42
N GLY A 21 -16.74 -16.17 -9.61
CA GLY A 21 -16.30 -17.55 -9.61
C GLY A 21 -15.43 -18.06 -10.76
N ILE A 22 -14.87 -17.23 -11.63
CA ILE A 22 -13.96 -17.71 -12.69
C ILE A 22 -12.53 -17.81 -12.13
N PRO A 23 -11.90 -19.01 -12.14
CA PRO A 23 -10.50 -19.13 -11.77
C PRO A 23 -9.64 -18.23 -12.66
N ARG A 24 -8.78 -17.41 -12.08
CA ARG A 24 -7.85 -16.58 -12.83
C ARG A 24 -6.97 -17.46 -13.71
N THR A 25 -6.77 -17.05 -14.95
CA THR A 25 -5.87 -17.75 -15.88
C THR A 25 -4.42 -17.66 -15.38
N ALA A 26 -3.56 -18.56 -15.82
CA ALA A 26 -2.13 -18.51 -15.48
C ALA A 26 -1.48 -17.16 -15.84
N VAL A 27 -1.99 -16.49 -16.87
CA VAL A 27 -1.53 -15.14 -17.29
C VAL A 27 -1.95 -14.11 -16.25
N GLU A 28 -3.21 -14.12 -15.77
CA GLU A 28 -3.70 -13.20 -14.75
C GLU A 28 -2.96 -13.39 -13.42
N GLU A 29 -2.64 -14.63 -13.06
CA GLU A 29 -1.83 -14.93 -11.88
C GLU A 29 -0.40 -14.38 -11.99
N ALA A 30 0.25 -14.57 -13.14
CA ALA A 30 1.58 -14.04 -13.40
C ALA A 30 1.59 -12.51 -13.33
N VAL A 31 0.57 -11.87 -13.89
CA VAL A 31 0.37 -10.41 -13.83
C VAL A 31 0.20 -9.94 -12.39
N ALA A 32 -0.66 -10.59 -11.60
CA ALA A 32 -0.88 -10.24 -10.19
C ALA A 32 0.40 -10.36 -9.35
N ARG A 33 1.15 -11.44 -9.53
CA ARG A 33 2.43 -11.67 -8.86
C ARG A 33 3.47 -10.61 -9.23
N SER A 34 3.61 -10.32 -10.53
CA SER A 34 4.51 -9.27 -11.01
C SER A 34 4.15 -7.90 -10.44
N MET A 35 2.85 -7.56 -10.41
CA MET A 35 2.36 -6.30 -9.85
C MET A 35 2.71 -6.15 -8.37
N VAL A 36 2.47 -7.18 -7.54
CA VAL A 36 2.81 -7.16 -6.12
C VAL A 36 4.32 -7.06 -5.91
N ALA A 37 5.13 -7.79 -6.69
CA ALA A 37 6.58 -7.70 -6.61
C ALA A 37 7.10 -6.30 -6.96
N THR A 38 6.57 -5.70 -8.01
CA THR A 38 6.90 -4.33 -8.42
C THR A 38 6.50 -3.32 -7.34
N ALA A 39 5.33 -3.46 -6.73
CA ALA A 39 4.89 -2.63 -5.61
C ALA A 39 5.86 -2.68 -4.43
N CYS A 40 6.34 -3.87 -4.07
CA CYS A 40 7.34 -4.06 -3.03
C CYS A 40 8.63 -3.29 -3.35
N ARG A 41 9.14 -3.41 -4.58
CA ARG A 41 10.35 -2.69 -5.03
C ARG A 41 10.17 -1.18 -5.00
N ILE A 42 9.03 -0.68 -5.47
CA ILE A 42 8.70 0.76 -5.43
C ILE A 42 8.70 1.27 -3.99
N LEU A 43 8.02 0.60 -3.07
CA LEU A 43 7.93 1.03 -1.67
C LEU A 43 9.30 1.08 -0.99
N ALA A 44 10.15 0.09 -1.23
CA ALA A 44 11.52 0.08 -0.73
C ALA A 44 12.38 1.17 -1.38
N HIS A 45 12.31 1.32 -2.69
CA HIS A 45 13.04 2.35 -3.44
C HIS A 45 12.67 3.78 -3.01
N GLN A 46 11.39 4.00 -2.68
CA GLN A 46 10.91 5.29 -2.16
C GLN A 46 11.14 5.48 -0.65
N GLY A 47 11.83 4.53 0.02
CA GLY A 47 12.20 4.65 1.43
C GLY A 47 11.08 4.40 2.43
N LEU A 48 9.95 3.80 2.00
CA LEU A 48 8.84 3.47 2.90
C LEU A 48 9.03 2.13 3.62
N ALA A 49 10.01 1.34 3.19
CA ALA A 49 10.32 0.05 3.77
C ALA A 49 11.85 -0.16 3.80
N ALA A 50 12.38 -0.42 4.96
CA ALA A 50 13.80 -0.74 5.14
C ALA A 50 14.02 -2.25 5.08
N ASP A 51 15.10 -2.66 4.41
CA ASP A 51 15.59 -4.03 4.37
C ASP A 51 14.50 -5.07 4.03
N ILE A 52 14.17 -5.92 5.01
CA ILE A 52 13.21 -7.02 4.87
C ILE A 52 11.79 -6.66 5.32
N LEU A 53 11.59 -5.44 5.78
CA LEU A 53 10.34 -5.00 6.39
C LEU A 53 9.30 -4.63 5.32
N GLY A 54 8.03 -4.79 5.71
CA GLY A 54 6.91 -4.47 4.81
C GLY A 54 6.49 -5.63 3.90
N HIS A 55 5.25 -5.58 3.49
CA HIS A 55 4.65 -6.54 2.58
C HIS A 55 3.42 -5.96 1.87
N VAL A 56 3.16 -6.48 0.69
CA VAL A 56 2.03 -6.10 -0.17
C VAL A 56 1.25 -7.34 -0.52
N SER A 57 -0.06 -7.21 -0.59
CA SER A 57 -0.93 -8.28 -1.10
C SER A 57 -1.98 -7.74 -2.07
N THR A 58 -2.47 -8.63 -2.92
CA THR A 58 -3.67 -8.42 -3.72
C THR A 58 -4.58 -9.64 -3.65
N ARG A 59 -5.88 -9.41 -3.76
CA ARG A 59 -6.87 -10.49 -3.75
C ARG A 59 -6.65 -11.43 -4.95
N ALA A 60 -6.59 -12.74 -4.68
CA ALA A 60 -6.54 -13.75 -5.73
C ALA A 60 -7.96 -14.20 -6.12
N ASP A 61 -8.82 -14.37 -5.13
CA ASP A 61 -10.24 -14.67 -5.22
C ASP A 61 -10.92 -14.33 -3.87
N ASN A 62 -12.14 -14.82 -3.65
CA ASN A 62 -12.90 -14.54 -2.43
C ASN A 62 -12.23 -15.08 -1.16
N ASP A 63 -11.44 -16.14 -1.26
CA ASP A 63 -10.91 -16.88 -0.13
C ASP A 63 -9.38 -16.85 -0.02
N SER A 64 -8.69 -16.23 -0.97
CA SER A 64 -7.23 -16.22 -1.02
C SER A 64 -6.64 -14.91 -1.57
N ILE A 65 -5.36 -14.68 -1.24
CA ILE A 65 -4.58 -13.52 -1.66
C ILE A 65 -3.24 -13.95 -2.24
N TRP A 66 -2.70 -13.14 -3.14
CA TRP A 66 -1.30 -13.11 -3.49
C TRP A 66 -0.58 -12.16 -2.54
N VAL A 67 0.43 -12.65 -1.83
CA VAL A 67 1.17 -11.85 -0.83
C VAL A 67 2.66 -12.12 -0.94
N ARG A 68 3.45 -11.09 -0.70
CA ARG A 68 4.90 -11.22 -0.59
C ARG A 68 5.25 -12.11 0.60
N CYS A 69 5.97 -13.21 0.34
CA CYS A 69 6.48 -14.15 1.32
C CYS A 69 8.01 -14.12 1.37
N ARG A 70 8.59 -14.57 2.46
CA ARG A 70 10.04 -14.66 2.62
C ARG A 70 10.54 -16.02 2.20
N GLY A 71 11.43 -16.04 1.22
CA GLY A 71 12.11 -17.24 0.77
C GLY A 71 13.38 -17.50 1.60
N PRO A 72 14.01 -18.69 1.40
CA PRO A 72 15.24 -19.06 2.12
C PRO A 72 16.43 -18.16 1.79
N GLN A 73 16.39 -17.43 0.68
CA GLN A 73 17.39 -16.46 0.27
C GLN A 73 16.82 -15.03 0.30
N GLU A 74 16.26 -14.65 1.44
CA GLU A 74 15.68 -13.31 1.62
C GLU A 74 16.72 -12.21 1.32
N ARG A 75 16.37 -11.28 0.42
CA ARG A 75 17.27 -10.22 -0.04
C ARG A 75 16.72 -8.81 0.22
N GLY A 76 15.58 -8.71 0.88
CA GLY A 76 14.91 -7.46 1.17
C GLY A 76 13.82 -7.11 0.15
N LEU A 77 12.99 -6.15 0.54
CA LEU A 77 11.81 -5.76 -0.21
C LEU A 77 12.15 -5.20 -1.60
N LEU A 78 13.29 -4.50 -1.71
CA LEU A 78 13.78 -3.92 -2.97
C LEU A 78 14.06 -4.98 -4.06
N PHE A 79 14.39 -6.19 -3.66
CA PHE A 79 14.76 -7.28 -4.57
C PHE A 79 13.67 -8.33 -4.72
N THR A 80 12.44 -8.00 -4.37
CA THR A 80 11.28 -8.90 -4.49
C THR A 80 11.06 -9.30 -5.95
N ARG A 81 10.90 -10.61 -6.17
CA ARG A 81 10.61 -11.22 -7.47
C ARG A 81 9.17 -11.74 -7.51
N PRO A 82 8.60 -11.97 -8.69
CA PRO A 82 7.29 -12.63 -8.80
C PRO A 82 7.21 -13.99 -8.09
N ASP A 83 8.33 -14.70 -7.97
CA ASP A 83 8.39 -15.98 -7.25
C ASP A 83 8.29 -15.85 -5.73
N ASP A 84 8.58 -14.68 -5.18
CA ASP A 84 8.39 -14.39 -3.75
C ASP A 84 6.92 -14.11 -3.42
N ILE A 85 6.07 -13.99 -4.43
CA ILE A 85 4.64 -13.77 -4.26
C ILE A 85 3.92 -15.12 -4.30
N ARG A 86 3.33 -15.48 -3.15
CA ARG A 86 2.67 -16.77 -2.98
C ARG A 86 1.17 -16.60 -2.73
N ARG A 87 0.40 -17.57 -3.18
CA ARG A 87 -1.03 -17.63 -2.89
C ARG A 87 -1.24 -18.20 -1.50
N VAL A 88 -2.01 -17.46 -0.69
CA VAL A 88 -2.26 -17.79 0.72
C VAL A 88 -3.76 -17.65 0.99
N PRO A 89 -4.40 -18.61 1.68
CA PRO A 89 -5.80 -18.48 2.06
C PRO A 89 -5.98 -17.37 3.10
N LEU A 90 -7.14 -16.71 3.07
CA LEU A 90 -7.52 -15.71 4.07
C LEU A 90 -7.76 -16.31 5.46
N VAL A 91 -8.06 -17.59 5.52
CA VAL A 91 -8.35 -18.32 6.76
C VAL A 91 -7.53 -19.60 6.82
N GLY A 92 -7.03 -19.90 8.00
CA GLY A 92 -6.28 -21.13 8.24
C GLY A 92 -4.76 -20.93 8.19
N ARG A 93 -4.05 -22.05 8.33
CA ARG A 93 -2.59 -22.09 8.27
C ARG A 93 -2.16 -22.53 6.88
N THR A 94 -1.06 -21.94 6.41
CA THR A 94 -0.46 -22.32 5.13
C THR A 94 0.98 -22.72 5.35
N ASP A 95 1.30 -23.95 4.96
CA ASP A 95 2.67 -24.41 4.82
C ASP A 95 3.06 -24.21 3.35
N LEU A 96 3.99 -23.28 3.12
CA LEU A 96 4.45 -22.97 1.77
C LEU A 96 5.58 -23.92 1.37
N PRO A 97 5.64 -24.36 0.09
CA PRO A 97 6.76 -25.15 -0.42
C PRO A 97 8.06 -24.34 -0.47
N ASP A 98 9.16 -25.03 -0.72
CA ASP A 98 10.49 -24.47 -1.04
C ASP A 98 11.07 -23.56 0.06
N GLY A 99 10.67 -23.78 1.32
CA GLY A 99 11.18 -23.03 2.48
C GLY A 99 10.67 -21.59 2.57
N TYR A 100 9.60 -21.25 1.85
CA TYR A 100 8.96 -19.96 1.99
C TYR A 100 8.12 -19.86 3.26
N ALA A 101 8.06 -18.69 3.84
CA ALA A 101 7.22 -18.37 4.98
C ALA A 101 6.34 -17.15 4.71
N VAL A 102 5.09 -17.23 5.15
CA VAL A 102 4.17 -16.08 5.13
C VAL A 102 4.70 -14.97 6.03
N PRO A 103 4.37 -13.70 5.77
CA PRO A 103 4.71 -12.61 6.68
C PRO A 103 4.09 -12.87 8.07
N ASN A 104 4.86 -12.55 9.13
CA ASN A 104 4.38 -12.69 10.51
C ASN A 104 3.08 -11.91 10.75
N GLU A 105 2.89 -10.83 10.02
CA GLU A 105 1.74 -9.93 10.12
C GLU A 105 0.71 -10.16 9.01
N LEU A 106 0.64 -11.39 8.48
CA LEU A 106 -0.42 -11.81 7.55
C LEU A 106 -1.84 -11.44 8.05
N PRO A 107 -2.14 -11.45 9.38
CA PRO A 107 -3.45 -11.04 9.87
C PRO A 107 -3.86 -9.60 9.51
N ILE A 108 -2.93 -8.68 9.24
CA ILE A 108 -3.27 -7.35 8.70
C ILE A 108 -4.02 -7.50 7.38
N HIS A 109 -3.48 -8.30 6.46
CA HIS A 109 -4.04 -8.48 5.12
C HIS A 109 -5.32 -9.30 5.15
N SER A 110 -5.28 -10.45 5.80
CA SER A 110 -6.39 -11.38 5.81
C SER A 110 -7.63 -10.79 6.50
N GLU A 111 -7.49 -10.14 7.64
CA GLU A 111 -8.65 -9.63 8.37
C GLU A 111 -9.24 -8.37 7.72
N ILE A 112 -8.42 -7.49 7.12
CA ILE A 112 -8.93 -6.36 6.34
C ILE A 112 -9.70 -6.86 5.12
N MET A 113 -9.14 -7.79 4.34
CA MET A 113 -9.81 -8.28 3.14
C MET A 113 -11.06 -9.12 3.47
N ARG A 114 -11.12 -9.75 4.65
CA ARG A 114 -12.34 -10.42 5.11
C ARG A 114 -13.43 -9.45 5.53
N ALA A 115 -13.05 -8.36 6.19
CA ALA A 115 -13.99 -7.33 6.63
C ALA A 115 -14.45 -6.41 5.48
N ARG A 116 -13.65 -6.27 4.43
CA ARG A 116 -13.81 -5.29 3.34
C ARG A 116 -13.74 -5.99 1.97
N PRO A 117 -14.85 -6.52 1.43
CA PRO A 117 -14.88 -7.16 0.10
C PRO A 117 -14.50 -6.21 -1.04
N ASP A 118 -14.69 -4.91 -0.88
CA ASP A 118 -14.30 -3.85 -1.80
C ASP A 118 -12.77 -3.66 -1.90
N VAL A 119 -12.02 -4.07 -0.87
CA VAL A 119 -10.56 -3.96 -0.86
C VAL A 119 -9.93 -5.08 -1.69
N GLN A 120 -9.20 -4.68 -2.73
CA GLN A 120 -8.47 -5.61 -3.61
C GLN A 120 -6.97 -5.67 -3.30
N ALA A 121 -6.40 -4.64 -2.68
CA ALA A 121 -4.99 -4.58 -2.33
C ALA A 121 -4.77 -4.00 -0.93
N VAL A 122 -3.77 -4.53 -0.23
CA VAL A 122 -3.33 -4.05 1.09
C VAL A 122 -1.81 -3.90 1.07
N VAL A 123 -1.35 -2.76 1.53
CA VAL A 123 0.07 -2.44 1.78
C VAL A 123 0.27 -2.25 3.26
N HIS A 124 1.30 -2.89 3.82
CA HIS A 124 1.82 -2.59 5.14
C HIS A 124 3.31 -2.27 5.03
N VAL A 125 3.70 -1.09 5.48
CA VAL A 125 5.08 -0.57 5.46
C VAL A 125 5.32 0.33 6.66
N HIS A 126 6.60 0.72 6.87
CA HIS A 126 7.04 1.52 8.00
C HIS A 126 7.61 2.89 7.53
N PRO A 127 6.78 3.80 6.99
CA PRO A 127 7.23 5.07 6.47
C PRO A 127 7.84 5.93 7.59
N PRO A 128 9.09 6.39 7.47
CA PRO A 128 9.80 7.03 8.57
C PRO A 128 9.15 8.31 9.08
N ALA A 129 8.61 9.16 8.18
CA ALA A 129 7.99 10.40 8.61
C ALA A 129 6.65 10.16 9.30
N VAL A 130 5.83 9.19 8.84
CA VAL A 130 4.58 8.84 9.53
C VAL A 130 4.86 8.30 10.92
N VAL A 131 5.83 7.39 11.06
CA VAL A 131 6.21 6.83 12.36
C VAL A 131 6.73 7.94 13.28
N ALA A 132 7.59 8.84 12.78
CA ALA A 132 8.11 9.95 13.56
C ALA A 132 7.01 10.93 13.99
N ALA A 133 6.08 11.28 13.11
CA ALA A 133 4.94 12.14 13.44
C ALA A 133 4.04 11.51 14.52
N ASP A 134 3.74 10.20 14.40
CA ASP A 134 2.93 9.49 15.40
C ASP A 134 3.64 9.43 16.77
N ILE A 135 4.94 9.12 16.81
CA ILE A 135 5.75 9.12 18.05
C ILE A 135 5.80 10.52 18.69
N ALA A 136 5.89 11.56 17.87
CA ALA A 136 5.84 12.96 18.32
C ALA A 136 4.44 13.40 18.80
N GLY A 137 3.41 12.56 18.62
CA GLY A 137 2.03 12.90 18.97
C GLY A 137 1.35 13.88 18.02
N LEU A 138 1.92 14.06 16.81
CA LEU A 138 1.36 14.94 15.80
C LEU A 138 0.17 14.26 15.10
N THR A 139 -0.88 15.03 14.91
CA THR A 139 -2.04 14.58 14.12
C THR A 139 -1.83 14.98 12.65
N LEU A 140 -1.94 14.01 11.75
CA LEU A 140 -1.89 14.28 10.31
C LEU A 140 -3.22 14.92 9.87
N ARG A 141 -3.17 16.21 9.56
CA ARG A 141 -4.30 17.04 9.17
C ARG A 141 -4.18 17.47 7.70
N PRO A 142 -5.24 17.93 7.03
CA PRO A 142 -5.18 18.44 5.66
C PRO A 142 -4.54 19.83 5.62
N ILE A 143 -3.21 19.87 5.80
CA ILE A 143 -2.39 21.10 5.82
C ILE A 143 -1.85 21.49 4.44
N VAL A 144 -2.06 20.66 3.43
CA VAL A 144 -1.64 20.88 2.05
C VAL A 144 -2.86 21.05 1.15
N GLY A 145 -2.76 21.94 0.16
CA GLY A 145 -3.80 22.15 -0.84
C GLY A 145 -3.37 21.61 -2.21
N ALA A 146 -3.26 22.48 -3.18
CA ALA A 146 -2.90 22.17 -4.57
C ALA A 146 -1.52 21.50 -4.73
N PHE A 147 -0.64 21.59 -3.72
CA PHE A 147 0.65 20.90 -3.71
C PHE A 147 0.51 19.38 -3.77
N ASN A 148 -0.46 18.81 -3.02
CA ASN A 148 -0.75 17.37 -3.02
C ASN A 148 -2.23 17.12 -2.65
N ILE A 149 -3.11 17.24 -3.62
CA ILE A 149 -4.56 17.07 -3.44
C ILE A 149 -4.91 15.66 -2.90
N PRO A 150 -4.32 14.54 -3.40
CA PRO A 150 -4.59 13.23 -2.83
C PRO A 150 -4.23 13.11 -1.34
N ALA A 151 -3.11 13.68 -0.90
CA ALA A 151 -2.73 13.67 0.52
C ALA A 151 -3.69 14.49 1.38
N MET A 152 -4.13 15.66 0.89
CA MET A 152 -5.17 16.47 1.54
C MET A 152 -6.44 15.66 1.72
N ARG A 153 -6.94 15.02 0.66
CA ARG A 153 -8.17 14.21 0.71
C ARG A 153 -8.08 13.02 1.65
N LEU A 154 -6.91 12.35 1.76
CA LEU A 154 -6.70 11.30 2.74
C LEU A 154 -6.90 11.78 4.18
N ALA A 155 -6.54 13.03 4.47
CA ALA A 155 -6.61 13.60 5.82
C ALA A 155 -7.89 14.37 6.11
N SER A 156 -8.72 14.71 5.11
CA SER A 156 -9.91 15.56 5.27
C SER A 156 -10.92 15.05 6.29
N ASP A 157 -11.11 13.74 6.34
CA ASP A 157 -12.02 13.10 7.31
C ASP A 157 -11.30 12.47 8.51
N GLY A 158 -10.06 12.86 8.73
CA GLY A 158 -9.18 12.31 9.74
C GLY A 158 -8.55 10.97 9.34
N ILE A 159 -7.35 10.74 9.82
CA ILE A 159 -6.60 9.49 9.63
C ILE A 159 -6.69 8.67 10.91
N PRO A 160 -7.30 7.47 10.88
CA PRO A 160 -7.40 6.62 12.05
C PRO A 160 -6.04 6.12 12.52
N VAL A 161 -5.93 5.93 13.83
CA VAL A 161 -4.74 5.36 14.47
C VAL A 161 -5.15 4.12 15.26
N TYR A 162 -4.58 2.98 14.92
CA TYR A 162 -4.65 1.79 15.78
C TYR A 162 -3.75 2.00 17.00
N PRO A 163 -4.30 1.97 18.25
CA PRO A 163 -3.64 2.60 19.40
C PRO A 163 -2.56 1.75 20.08
N ARG A 164 -2.21 0.58 19.51
CA ARG A 164 -1.24 -0.33 20.13
C ARG A 164 0.04 -0.43 19.31
N SER A 165 1.18 -0.32 20.00
CA SER A 165 2.51 -0.52 19.42
C SER A 165 2.94 -1.98 19.61
N VAL A 166 2.39 -2.87 18.78
CA VAL A 166 2.64 -4.32 18.83
C VAL A 166 2.73 -4.91 17.44
N LEU A 167 3.41 -6.06 17.33
CA LEU A 167 3.42 -6.84 16.09
C LEU A 167 2.07 -7.56 15.90
N ILE A 168 1.45 -7.41 14.73
CA ILE A 168 0.09 -7.89 14.43
C ILE A 168 0.13 -9.37 13.98
N ARG A 169 0.47 -10.27 14.89
CA ARG A 169 0.68 -11.69 14.57
C ARG A 169 -0.52 -12.61 14.78
N ARG A 170 -1.62 -12.12 15.32
CA ARG A 170 -2.80 -12.91 15.67
C ARG A 170 -4.04 -12.32 15.02
N THR A 171 -4.99 -13.17 14.72
CA THR A 171 -6.27 -12.82 14.11
C THR A 171 -6.99 -11.70 14.87
N GLU A 172 -7.00 -11.75 16.21
CA GLU A 172 -7.68 -10.74 17.04
C GLU A 172 -7.05 -9.35 16.87
N LEU A 173 -5.70 -9.29 16.72
CA LEU A 173 -5.01 -8.03 16.46
C LEU A 173 -5.28 -7.53 15.04
N GLY A 174 -5.32 -8.44 14.05
CA GLY A 174 -5.69 -8.11 12.67
C GLY A 174 -7.12 -7.56 12.57
N ARG A 175 -8.08 -8.18 13.26
CA ARG A 175 -9.46 -7.66 13.35
C ARG A 175 -9.51 -6.27 13.97
N ALA A 176 -8.80 -6.06 15.08
CA ALA A 176 -8.75 -4.75 15.71
C ALA A 176 -8.10 -3.67 14.82
N VAL A 177 -7.15 -4.04 13.94
CA VAL A 177 -6.63 -3.14 12.89
C VAL A 177 -7.69 -2.88 11.83
N ALA A 178 -8.40 -3.91 11.36
CA ALA A 178 -9.49 -3.75 10.40
C ALA A 178 -10.63 -2.86 10.95
N ASP A 179 -10.98 -3.05 12.23
CA ASP A 179 -11.97 -2.22 12.93
C ASP A 179 -11.50 -0.76 13.03
N ALA A 180 -10.23 -0.52 13.39
CA ALA A 180 -9.65 0.82 13.45
C ALA A 180 -9.60 1.50 12.06
N LEU A 181 -9.26 0.76 11.01
CA LEU A 181 -9.31 1.25 9.63
C LEU A 181 -10.74 1.62 9.22
N GLY A 182 -11.73 0.82 9.60
CA GLY A 182 -13.13 1.01 9.24
C GLY A 182 -13.31 1.11 7.72
N MET A 183 -14.02 2.13 7.26
CA MET A 183 -14.24 2.41 5.83
C MET A 183 -13.17 3.32 5.22
N LYS A 184 -12.15 3.71 5.99
CA LYS A 184 -11.04 4.53 5.49
C LYS A 184 -10.08 3.70 4.62
N HIS A 185 -9.17 4.38 3.95
CA HIS A 185 -8.19 3.76 3.05
C HIS A 185 -6.79 3.70 3.65
N VAL A 186 -6.56 4.37 4.76
CA VAL A 186 -5.28 4.43 5.46
C VAL A 186 -5.51 4.34 6.96
N CYS A 187 -4.58 3.70 7.67
CA CYS A 187 -4.56 3.63 9.13
C CYS A 187 -3.11 3.66 9.62
N VAL A 188 -2.81 4.51 10.58
CA VAL A 188 -1.52 4.50 11.28
C VAL A 188 -1.55 3.42 12.36
N LEU A 189 -0.52 2.61 12.43
CA LEU A 189 -0.29 1.67 13.52
C LEU A 189 0.68 2.33 14.52
N ARG A 190 0.21 2.62 15.73
CA ARG A 190 0.93 3.38 16.75
C ARG A 190 2.40 2.93 16.90
N GLY A 191 3.35 3.84 16.64
CA GLY A 191 4.79 3.60 16.79
C GLY A 191 5.32 2.43 15.98
N HIS A 192 4.64 2.05 14.87
CA HIS A 192 4.97 0.85 14.11
C HIS A 192 5.07 1.15 12.60
N GLY A 193 3.99 1.61 12.00
CA GLY A 193 3.94 1.85 10.56
C GLY A 193 2.54 2.21 10.11
N ILE A 194 2.20 1.82 8.89
CA ILE A 194 0.89 2.10 8.30
C ILE A 194 0.27 0.87 7.64
N VAL A 195 -1.03 0.94 7.46
CA VAL A 195 -1.77 0.12 6.50
C VAL A 195 -2.44 1.04 5.49
N THR A 196 -2.32 0.71 4.21
CA THR A 196 -3.12 1.34 3.15
C THR A 196 -3.82 0.30 2.30
N THR A 197 -4.99 0.66 1.79
CA THR A 197 -5.84 -0.22 0.98
C THR A 197 -6.18 0.43 -0.35
N GLY A 198 -6.57 -0.37 -1.33
CA GLY A 198 -7.00 0.11 -2.64
C GLY A 198 -7.84 -0.90 -3.40
N GLU A 199 -8.56 -0.43 -4.41
CA GLU A 199 -9.19 -1.26 -5.45
C GLU A 199 -8.13 -1.84 -6.39
N THR A 200 -6.93 -1.24 -6.40
CA THR A 200 -5.77 -1.71 -7.15
C THR A 200 -4.51 -1.63 -6.28
N VAL A 201 -3.49 -2.39 -6.65
CA VAL A 201 -2.17 -2.34 -5.98
C VAL A 201 -1.55 -0.96 -6.13
N GLN A 202 -1.67 -0.34 -7.31
CA GLN A 202 -1.17 1.01 -7.59
C GLN A 202 -1.76 2.02 -6.61
N GLN A 203 -3.07 1.99 -6.44
CA GLN A 203 -3.79 2.90 -5.57
C GLN A 203 -3.34 2.76 -4.10
N ALA A 204 -3.20 1.52 -3.62
CA ALA A 204 -2.72 1.28 -2.25
C ALA A 204 -1.29 1.81 -2.04
N VAL A 205 -0.39 1.62 -3.02
CA VAL A 205 1.00 2.14 -2.98
C VAL A 205 1.02 3.67 -3.00
N VAL A 206 0.27 4.29 -3.91
CA VAL A 206 0.26 5.76 -4.03
C VAL A 206 -0.33 6.41 -2.77
N ARG A 207 -1.33 5.80 -2.13
CA ARG A 207 -1.84 6.23 -0.82
C ARG A 207 -0.77 6.19 0.27
N ALA A 208 0.09 5.17 0.28
CA ALA A 208 1.20 5.10 1.23
C ALA A 208 2.22 6.23 1.01
N LEU A 209 2.56 6.53 -0.26
CA LEU A 209 3.46 7.62 -0.62
C LEU A 209 2.89 8.99 -0.25
N ASN A 210 1.61 9.22 -0.50
CA ASN A 210 0.94 10.47 -0.15
C ASN A 210 0.87 10.68 1.36
N LEU A 211 0.66 9.61 2.13
CA LEU A 211 0.64 9.69 3.59
C LEU A 211 2.03 10.02 4.15
N GLU A 212 3.10 9.41 3.62
CA GLU A 212 4.48 9.74 3.99
C GLU A 212 4.83 11.19 3.63
N ALA A 213 4.42 11.67 2.44
CA ALA A 213 4.65 13.05 2.03
C ALA A 213 3.94 14.05 2.96
N LEU A 214 2.68 13.77 3.33
CA LEU A 214 1.92 14.58 4.28
C LEU A 214 2.60 14.61 5.66
N ALA A 215 3.04 13.45 6.14
CA ALA A 215 3.69 13.34 7.45
C ALA A 215 5.02 14.10 7.49
N ARG A 216 5.81 14.03 6.42
CA ARG A 216 7.06 14.78 6.29
C ARG A 216 6.82 16.28 6.36
N LEU A 217 5.86 16.80 5.61
CA LEU A 217 5.48 18.21 5.66
C LEU A 217 4.90 18.60 7.01
N THR A 218 4.13 17.71 7.65
CA THR A 218 3.62 17.96 9.02
C THR A 218 4.77 18.12 10.02
N LEU A 219 5.78 17.23 9.96
CA LEU A 219 6.96 17.31 10.82
C LEU A 219 7.74 18.62 10.58
N ASP A 220 8.04 18.91 9.33
CA ASP A 220 8.83 20.09 8.95
C ASP A 220 8.10 21.38 9.36
N ALA A 221 6.81 21.50 9.07
CA ALA A 221 6.02 22.67 9.41
C ALA A 221 5.82 22.83 10.94
N SER A 222 5.59 21.70 11.66
CA SER A 222 5.38 21.74 13.11
C SER A 222 6.62 22.14 13.89
N ALA A 223 7.81 22.05 13.31
CA ALA A 223 9.03 22.58 13.90
C ALA A 223 9.03 24.14 13.99
N HIS A 224 8.17 24.80 13.24
CA HIS A 224 8.05 26.27 13.18
C HIS A 224 6.73 26.80 13.79
N GLY A 225 5.85 25.94 14.24
CA GLY A 225 4.56 26.29 14.84
C GLY A 225 3.49 25.25 14.52
N ASP A 226 2.24 25.52 14.90
CA ASP A 226 1.11 24.66 14.53
C ASP A 226 0.68 24.93 13.08
N PRO A 227 0.80 23.97 12.16
CA PRO A 227 0.45 24.19 10.76
C PRO A 227 -1.03 24.51 10.60
N GLU A 228 -1.34 25.51 9.81
CA GLU A 228 -2.72 25.89 9.49
C GLU A 228 -3.37 24.77 8.63
N VAL A 229 -4.60 24.41 8.98
CA VAL A 229 -5.43 23.50 8.22
C VAL A 229 -6.04 24.24 7.03
N LEU A 230 -6.05 23.60 5.86
CA LEU A 230 -6.68 24.13 4.67
C LEU A 230 -8.14 24.51 4.96
N SER A 231 -8.56 25.68 4.51
CA SER A 231 -9.94 26.13 4.67
C SER A 231 -10.91 25.22 3.90
N ALA A 232 -12.16 25.13 4.36
CA ALA A 232 -13.19 24.39 3.64
C ALA A 232 -13.49 25.03 2.26
N GLU A 233 -13.33 26.35 2.15
CA GLU A 233 -13.50 27.11 0.90
C GLU A 233 -12.43 26.71 -0.11
N ASP A 234 -11.15 26.74 0.27
CA ASP A 234 -10.05 26.33 -0.60
C ASP A 234 -10.12 24.83 -0.94
N ALA A 235 -10.48 23.98 0.02
CA ALA A 235 -10.65 22.55 -0.22
C ALA A 235 -11.75 22.25 -1.26
N ALA A 236 -12.81 23.04 -1.29
CA ALA A 236 -13.91 22.92 -2.25
C ALA A 236 -13.52 23.32 -3.69
N GLU A 237 -12.53 24.21 -3.84
CA GLU A 237 -11.99 24.61 -5.14
C GLU A 237 -11.03 23.57 -5.76
N LEU A 238 -10.55 22.61 -4.96
CA LEU A 238 -9.59 21.61 -5.45
C LEU A 238 -10.31 20.52 -6.27
N PRO A 239 -9.92 20.33 -7.55
CA PRO A 239 -10.57 19.35 -8.42
C PRO A 239 -10.27 17.91 -7.99
N ASP A 240 -11.15 16.99 -8.37
CA ASP A 240 -10.79 15.58 -8.45
C ASP A 240 -10.13 15.32 -9.81
N LEU A 241 -8.83 15.02 -9.77
CA LEU A 241 -8.05 14.77 -10.98
C LEU A 241 -8.24 13.33 -11.51
N GLY A 242 -9.02 12.50 -10.80
CA GLY A 242 -9.31 11.13 -11.18
C GLY A 242 -8.15 10.15 -11.01
N SER A 243 -8.44 8.86 -11.07
CA SER A 243 -7.46 7.80 -10.84
C SER A 243 -6.36 7.76 -11.91
N THR A 244 -6.64 8.14 -13.15
CA THR A 244 -5.61 8.21 -14.21
C THR A 244 -4.48 9.14 -13.82
N PHE A 245 -4.79 10.34 -13.36
CA PHE A 245 -3.77 11.31 -12.93
C PHE A 245 -3.16 10.93 -11.58
N ASN A 246 -3.99 10.64 -10.59
CA ASN A 246 -3.56 10.44 -9.20
C ASN A 246 -2.82 9.12 -8.99
N ASP A 247 -3.19 8.06 -9.72
CA ASP A 247 -2.66 6.72 -9.50
C ASP A 247 -1.81 6.23 -10.68
N GLN A 248 -2.33 6.25 -11.92
CA GLN A 248 -1.66 5.63 -13.07
C GLN A 248 -0.42 6.41 -13.52
N PHE A 249 -0.50 7.73 -13.66
CA PHE A 249 0.67 8.53 -14.06
C PHE A 249 1.75 8.54 -12.97
N VAL A 250 1.36 8.57 -11.71
CA VAL A 250 2.30 8.43 -10.58
C VAL A 250 2.97 7.06 -10.63
N TRP A 251 2.19 5.98 -10.83
CA TRP A 251 2.72 4.64 -10.97
C TRP A 251 3.72 4.52 -12.13
N HIS A 252 3.40 5.04 -13.31
CA HIS A 252 4.31 5.04 -14.46
C HIS A 252 5.61 5.80 -14.16
N SER A 253 5.53 6.93 -13.46
CA SER A 253 6.72 7.67 -13.02
C SER A 253 7.58 6.84 -12.05
N LEU A 254 6.96 6.08 -11.15
CA LEU A 254 7.67 5.21 -10.22
C LEU A 254 8.34 4.03 -10.92
N LEU A 255 7.68 3.44 -11.93
CA LEU A 255 8.29 2.41 -12.78
C LEU A 255 9.51 2.95 -13.53
N ALA A 256 9.40 4.15 -14.11
CA ALA A 256 10.51 4.77 -14.82
C ALA A 256 11.73 5.04 -13.91
N LYS A 257 11.49 5.35 -12.63
CA LYS A 257 12.58 5.49 -11.64
C LYS A 257 13.27 4.15 -11.36
N LEU A 258 12.49 3.06 -11.15
CA LEU A 258 13.07 1.74 -10.97
C LEU A 258 13.91 1.30 -12.17
N ASP A 259 13.39 1.49 -13.39
CA ASP A 259 14.08 1.16 -14.62
C ASP A 259 15.37 1.98 -14.79
N HIS A 260 15.34 3.28 -14.48
CA HIS A 260 16.51 4.15 -14.51
C HIS A 260 17.62 3.66 -13.57
N ASP A 261 17.26 3.14 -12.40
CA ASP A 261 18.20 2.65 -11.38
C ASP A 261 18.56 1.17 -11.57
N GLY A 262 18.07 0.52 -12.63
CA GLY A 262 18.36 -0.87 -12.96
C GLY A 262 17.68 -1.90 -12.04
N LEU A 263 16.52 -1.56 -11.49
CA LEU A 263 15.76 -2.35 -10.52
C LEU A 263 14.48 -2.95 -11.10
#